data_5db88ad703efeeacb44d98223fa51c25
#
_entry.id   5db88ad703efeeacb44d98223fa51c25
#
_cell.length_a   1.000
_cell.length_b   1.000
_cell.length_c   1.000
_cell.angle_alpha   90.00
_cell.angle_beta   90.00
_cell.angle_gamma   90.00
#
_symmetry.space_group_name_H-M   'P 1'
#
loop_
_entity.id
_entity.type
_entity.pdbx_description
1 polymer ?
#
loop_
_entity_poly.entity_id
_entity_poly.type
_entity_poly.pdbx_seq_one_letter_code
_entity_poly.pdbx_strand_id
1 'polypeptide(L)'
;MKHLTTIPKAARRAAAVIAAASVAGLIATAALAASSSGAALAADTMPAAPAAVRACTASDLGAWVAVTQGNGAAGSIFYPLQFTNLSRHACAMRGFPGVSAIDRNGHQLGSPASWDHAAPARTVVLAPGATAHSILRWSDATVATSPGCHPVSSPFELRIYPPGQYRATYAAFGLKACSHAGPAYLGVETIQPGVGTVNG
;
A
#
# COMPACT_ATOMS: atom_id res chain seq x y z
N MET A 1 -7.98 2.27 45.81
CA MET A 1 -9.42 2.09 45.54
C MET A 1 -9.55 1.45 44.19
N LYS A 2 -10.05 0.20 44.17
CA LYS A 2 -10.15 -0.67 42.98
C LYS A 2 -11.51 -0.45 42.35
N HIS A 3 -11.57 -0.15 41.02
CA HIS A 3 -12.80 -0.31 40.23
C HIS A 3 -12.52 -1.30 39.10
N LEU A 4 -13.01 -2.53 39.31
CA LEU A 4 -13.20 -3.51 38.25
C LEU A 4 -14.49 -3.17 37.53
N THR A 5 -14.42 -2.99 36.20
CA THR A 5 -15.60 -2.88 35.35
C THR A 5 -15.77 -4.19 34.58
N THR A 6 -16.86 -4.86 34.87
CA THR A 6 -17.28 -6.16 34.36
C THR A 6 -17.85 -6.03 32.95
N ILE A 7 -17.41 -6.89 32.01
CA ILE A 7 -17.92 -7.00 30.63
C ILE A 7 -19.12 -7.98 30.61
N PRO A 8 -20.27 -7.64 30.01
CA PRO A 8 -21.39 -8.58 29.88
C PRO A 8 -21.20 -9.53 28.68
N LYS A 9 -21.40 -10.82 28.92
CA LYS A 9 -21.57 -11.87 27.91
C LYS A 9 -22.90 -11.69 27.17
N ALA A 10 -22.87 -11.48 25.86
CA ALA A 10 -24.06 -11.52 25.01
C ALA A 10 -24.28 -12.92 24.41
N ALA A 11 -25.54 -13.35 24.51
CA ALA A 11 -26.04 -14.68 24.27
C ALA A 11 -26.05 -15.12 22.79
N ARG A 12 -25.73 -16.40 22.59
CA ARG A 12 -25.98 -17.17 21.36
C ARG A 12 -27.47 -17.40 21.21
N ARG A 13 -28.06 -17.09 20.05
CA ARG A 13 -29.37 -17.59 19.63
C ARG A 13 -29.18 -18.53 18.44
N ALA A 14 -29.49 -19.80 18.69
CA ALA A 14 -29.70 -20.82 17.68
C ALA A 14 -31.07 -20.59 17.03
N ALA A 15 -31.16 -20.70 15.71
CA ALA A 15 -32.42 -20.76 14.96
C ALA A 15 -32.50 -22.11 14.28
N ALA A 16 -33.62 -22.76 14.54
CA ALA A 16 -33.97 -24.13 14.16
C ALA A 16 -34.40 -24.22 12.69
N VAL A 17 -34.04 -25.37 12.10
CA VAL A 17 -34.44 -25.85 10.79
C VAL A 17 -35.89 -26.39 10.88
N ILE A 18 -36.75 -25.98 9.95
CA ILE A 18 -38.05 -26.65 9.72
C ILE A 18 -37.99 -27.26 8.33
N ALA A 19 -38.02 -28.59 8.30
CA ALA A 19 -38.25 -29.40 7.11
C ALA A 19 -39.75 -29.55 6.88
N ALA A 20 -40.23 -29.33 5.65
CA ALA A 20 -41.57 -29.74 5.22
C ALA A 20 -41.44 -30.59 3.95
N ALA A 21 -41.77 -31.84 4.12
CA ALA A 21 -41.96 -32.80 3.04
C ALA A 21 -43.39 -32.69 2.53
N SER A 22 -43.58 -32.72 1.21
CA SER A 22 -44.93 -32.98 0.59
C SER A 22 -44.75 -33.87 -0.61
N VAL A 23 -45.64 -34.88 -0.60
CA VAL A 23 -45.71 -36.09 -1.42
C VAL A 23 -46.65 -35.89 -2.61
N ALA A 24 -46.30 -36.56 -3.71
CA ALA A 24 -47.11 -37.18 -4.75
C ALA A 24 -47.93 -36.33 -5.75
N GLY A 25 -47.76 -36.72 -7.00
CA GLY A 25 -48.65 -36.43 -8.14
C GLY A 25 -48.11 -36.99 -9.45
N LEU A 26 -48.28 -38.30 -9.67
CA LEU A 26 -48.10 -38.95 -10.98
C LEU A 26 -49.24 -38.55 -11.93
N ILE A 27 -48.93 -37.90 -13.04
CA ILE A 27 -49.76 -37.95 -14.25
C ILE A 27 -48.82 -38.15 -15.45
N ALA A 28 -48.91 -39.36 -16.04
CA ALA A 28 -48.23 -39.68 -17.29
C ALA A 28 -49.06 -39.18 -18.47
N THR A 29 -48.52 -38.28 -19.27
CA THR A 29 -49.01 -37.99 -20.64
C THR A 29 -47.85 -38.18 -21.60
N ALA A 30 -47.93 -39.23 -22.41
CA ALA A 30 -47.04 -39.47 -23.51
C ALA A 30 -47.29 -38.44 -24.63
N ALA A 31 -46.35 -37.56 -24.89
CA ALA A 31 -46.31 -36.73 -26.06
C ALA A 31 -45.07 -37.13 -26.91
N LEU A 32 -45.34 -37.63 -28.10
CA LEU A 32 -44.29 -37.82 -29.11
C LEU A 32 -43.74 -36.44 -29.49
N ALA A 33 -42.53 -36.16 -29.10
CA ALA A 33 -41.80 -34.96 -29.56
C ALA A 33 -40.76 -35.41 -30.57
N ALA A 34 -40.89 -34.87 -31.78
CA ALA A 34 -39.94 -35.01 -32.87
C ALA A 34 -38.55 -34.50 -32.46
N SER A 35 -37.55 -35.36 -32.60
CA SER A 35 -36.16 -35.01 -32.34
C SER A 35 -35.63 -34.10 -33.47
N SER A 36 -35.68 -32.78 -33.28
CA SER A 36 -34.88 -31.86 -34.06
C SER A 36 -33.45 -31.81 -33.46
N SER A 37 -32.53 -32.52 -34.07
CA SER A 37 -31.09 -32.42 -33.75
C SER A 37 -30.57 -31.05 -34.18
N GLY A 38 -30.80 -30.02 -33.37
CA GLY A 38 -30.11 -28.77 -33.46
C GLY A 38 -28.70 -28.96 -32.94
N ALA A 39 -27.69 -28.96 -33.83
CA ALA A 39 -26.31 -28.87 -33.43
C ALA A 39 -26.11 -27.51 -32.75
N ALA A 40 -26.10 -27.49 -31.42
CA ALA A 40 -25.66 -26.35 -30.66
C ALA A 40 -24.17 -26.16 -30.92
N LEU A 41 -23.83 -25.16 -31.70
CA LEU A 41 -22.47 -24.68 -31.76
C LEU A 41 -22.07 -24.26 -30.34
N ALA A 42 -21.26 -25.07 -29.68
CA ALA A 42 -20.62 -24.69 -28.44
C ALA A 42 -19.74 -23.47 -28.77
N ALA A 43 -20.22 -22.29 -28.41
CA ALA A 43 -19.36 -21.13 -28.37
C ALA A 43 -18.31 -21.40 -27.32
N ASP A 44 -17.08 -21.66 -27.75
CA ASP A 44 -15.90 -21.70 -26.87
C ASP A 44 -15.83 -20.35 -26.15
N THR A 45 -16.33 -20.28 -24.93
CA THR A 45 -16.18 -19.13 -24.06
C THR A 45 -14.72 -19.11 -23.66
N MET A 46 -13.89 -18.41 -24.44
CA MET A 46 -12.51 -18.13 -24.02
C MET A 46 -12.56 -17.51 -22.61
N PRO A 47 -11.78 -18.04 -21.66
CA PRO A 47 -11.71 -17.43 -20.35
C PRO A 47 -11.27 -15.97 -20.50
N ALA A 48 -12.07 -15.04 -20.00
CA ALA A 48 -11.73 -13.63 -20.03
C ALA A 48 -10.38 -13.46 -19.31
N ALA A 49 -9.41 -12.84 -19.99
CA ALA A 49 -8.13 -12.54 -19.38
C ALA A 49 -8.37 -11.76 -18.08
N PRO A 50 -7.65 -12.06 -16.98
CA PRO A 50 -7.82 -11.36 -15.73
C PRO A 50 -7.62 -9.86 -15.96
N ALA A 51 -8.60 -9.05 -15.56
CA ALA A 51 -8.53 -7.60 -15.70
C ALA A 51 -7.26 -7.08 -15.02
N ALA A 52 -6.46 -6.31 -15.76
CA ALA A 52 -5.23 -5.75 -15.21
C ALA A 52 -5.56 -4.86 -14.00
N VAL A 53 -4.87 -5.10 -12.88
CA VAL A 53 -5.04 -4.28 -11.68
C VAL A 53 -4.51 -2.87 -11.97
N ARG A 54 -5.34 -1.85 -11.73
CA ARG A 54 -4.97 -0.44 -11.97
C ARG A 54 -3.81 0.00 -11.08
N ALA A 55 -3.05 1.00 -11.51
CA ALA A 55 -2.03 1.61 -10.67
C ALA A 55 -2.67 2.32 -9.46
N CYS A 56 -2.00 2.25 -8.29
CA CYS A 56 -2.38 3.04 -7.13
C CYS A 56 -2.12 4.53 -7.41
N THR A 57 -3.09 5.38 -7.10
CA THR A 57 -2.92 6.84 -7.15
C THR A 57 -2.60 7.40 -5.76
N ALA A 58 -2.14 8.63 -5.68
CA ALA A 58 -1.87 9.29 -4.39
C ALA A 58 -3.13 9.37 -3.49
N SER A 59 -4.32 9.49 -4.08
CA SER A 59 -5.59 9.50 -3.34
C SER A 59 -6.04 8.14 -2.83
N ASP A 60 -5.48 7.06 -3.34
CA ASP A 60 -5.76 5.71 -2.86
C ASP A 60 -4.92 5.36 -1.62
N LEU A 61 -3.83 6.09 -1.39
CA LEU A 61 -2.77 5.70 -0.47
C LEU A 61 -2.67 6.64 0.74
N GLY A 62 -2.64 6.07 1.93
CA GLY A 62 -2.09 6.72 3.11
C GLY A 62 -0.59 6.42 3.20
N ALA A 63 0.24 7.46 3.27
CA ALA A 63 1.69 7.31 3.44
C ALA A 63 2.14 7.81 4.82
N TRP A 64 3.06 7.08 5.46
CA TRP A 64 3.64 7.48 6.74
C TRP A 64 5.01 6.85 6.95
N VAL A 65 5.86 7.51 7.75
CA VAL A 65 7.18 7.01 8.12
C VAL A 65 7.14 6.44 9.52
N ALA A 66 7.59 5.19 9.68
CA ALA A 66 7.68 4.53 10.98
C ALA A 66 8.94 5.01 11.73
N VAL A 67 8.96 6.25 12.19
CA VAL A 67 10.14 6.91 12.79
C VAL A 67 10.65 6.22 14.05
N THR A 68 9.79 5.53 14.79
CA THR A 68 10.16 4.76 16.00
C THR A 68 10.84 3.43 15.68
N GLN A 69 10.83 3.01 14.43
CA GLN A 69 11.45 1.78 13.94
C GLN A 69 12.75 2.05 13.16
N GLY A 70 13.32 3.27 13.27
CA GLY A 70 14.56 3.61 12.60
C GLY A 70 15.74 2.79 13.12
N ASN A 71 16.59 2.31 12.21
CA ASN A 71 17.84 1.60 12.53
C ASN A 71 19.02 2.31 11.86
N GLY A 72 20.07 2.56 12.63
CA GLY A 72 21.23 3.35 12.21
C GLY A 72 22.40 2.48 11.76
N ALA A 73 23.02 2.84 10.64
CA ALA A 73 24.26 2.24 10.17
C ALA A 73 25.10 3.26 9.39
N ALA A 74 26.40 3.34 9.69
CA ALA A 74 27.41 4.10 8.94
C ALA A 74 27.00 5.55 8.60
N GLY A 75 26.47 6.31 9.57
CA GLY A 75 26.07 7.73 9.38
C GLY A 75 24.77 7.91 8.61
N SER A 76 23.97 6.87 8.51
CA SER A 76 22.61 6.91 7.98
C SER A 76 21.64 6.23 8.94
N ILE A 77 20.39 6.65 8.91
CA ILE A 77 19.28 5.97 9.59
C ILE A 77 18.28 5.55 8.54
N PHE A 78 17.79 4.33 8.67
CA PHE A 78 16.84 3.71 7.75
C PHE A 78 15.47 3.63 8.42
N TYR A 79 14.42 4.04 7.72
CA TYR A 79 13.06 4.05 8.22
C TYR A 79 12.13 3.36 7.24
N PRO A 80 11.19 2.54 7.71
CA PRO A 80 10.12 2.06 6.83
C PRO A 80 9.21 3.23 6.41
N LEU A 81 9.12 3.50 5.13
CA LEU A 81 8.13 4.36 4.51
C LEU A 81 6.98 3.49 4.04
N GLN A 82 5.85 3.58 4.71
CA GLN A 82 4.68 2.72 4.54
C GLN A 82 3.67 3.35 3.58
N PHE A 83 2.98 2.50 2.81
CA PHE A 83 1.88 2.87 1.91
C PHE A 83 0.71 1.93 2.15
N THR A 84 -0.37 2.42 2.72
CA THR A 84 -1.58 1.64 2.95
C THR A 84 -2.64 1.99 1.92
N ASN A 85 -3.22 1.00 1.26
CA ASN A 85 -4.34 1.22 0.34
C ASN A 85 -5.62 1.54 1.13
N LEU A 86 -6.02 2.80 1.11
CA LEU A 86 -7.24 3.30 1.78
C LEU A 86 -8.47 3.23 0.87
N SER A 87 -8.30 2.87 -0.40
CA SER A 87 -9.41 2.74 -1.35
C SER A 87 -10.16 1.41 -1.15
N ARG A 88 -11.32 1.30 -1.79
CA ARG A 88 -12.15 0.07 -1.77
C ARG A 88 -11.75 -0.93 -2.86
N HIS A 89 -10.75 -0.64 -3.67
CA HIS A 89 -10.35 -1.43 -4.82
C HIS A 89 -8.89 -1.84 -4.71
N ALA A 90 -8.54 -3.00 -5.22
CA ALA A 90 -7.15 -3.39 -5.35
C ALA A 90 -6.43 -2.44 -6.34
N CYS A 91 -5.19 -2.11 -6.03
CA CYS A 91 -4.33 -1.33 -6.91
C CYS A 91 -2.89 -1.87 -6.87
N ALA A 92 -2.07 -1.50 -7.84
CA ALA A 92 -0.71 -2.00 -7.96
C ALA A 92 0.31 -0.86 -7.96
N MET A 93 1.48 -1.10 -7.37
CA MET A 93 2.65 -0.24 -7.44
C MET A 93 3.85 -1.02 -7.96
N ARG A 94 4.76 -0.33 -8.68
CA ARG A 94 6.02 -0.92 -9.14
C ARG A 94 7.09 0.15 -9.25
N GLY A 95 8.26 -0.09 -8.68
CA GLY A 95 9.42 0.80 -8.77
C GLY A 95 9.65 1.60 -7.50
N PHE A 96 10.18 2.79 -7.66
CA PHE A 96 10.61 3.65 -6.57
C PHE A 96 9.61 4.79 -6.34
N PRO A 97 9.30 5.15 -5.08
CA PRO A 97 8.60 6.39 -4.80
C PRO A 97 9.53 7.58 -5.08
N GLY A 98 8.99 8.69 -5.58
CA GLY A 98 9.68 9.96 -5.57
C GLY A 98 9.51 10.61 -4.19
N VAL A 99 10.60 10.96 -3.50
CA VAL A 99 10.52 11.53 -2.14
C VAL A 99 11.37 12.80 -2.08
N SER A 100 10.80 13.87 -1.51
CA SER A 100 11.51 15.12 -1.22
C SER A 100 11.06 15.67 0.13
N ALA A 101 11.97 16.17 0.92
CA ALA A 101 11.61 16.97 2.09
C ALA A 101 11.09 18.34 1.64
N ILE A 102 10.10 18.88 2.34
CA ILE A 102 9.56 20.21 2.12
C ILE A 102 9.43 20.98 3.42
N ASP A 103 9.51 22.30 3.34
CA ASP A 103 9.20 23.19 4.44
C ASP A 103 7.68 23.39 4.60
N ARG A 104 7.27 24.18 5.59
CA ARG A 104 5.86 24.51 5.86
C ARG A 104 5.16 25.26 4.72
N ASN A 105 5.94 25.90 3.83
CA ASN A 105 5.44 26.62 2.68
C ASN A 105 5.38 25.74 1.42
N GLY A 106 5.80 24.48 1.54
CA GLY A 106 5.86 23.54 0.42
C GLY A 106 7.11 23.66 -0.45
N HIS A 107 8.11 24.48 -0.05
CA HIS A 107 9.37 24.56 -0.78
C HIS A 107 10.22 23.32 -0.50
N GLN A 108 10.85 22.81 -1.54
CA GLN A 108 11.72 21.65 -1.41
C GLN A 108 12.99 22.00 -0.62
N LEU A 109 13.36 21.11 0.28
CA LEU A 109 14.57 21.17 1.10
C LEU A 109 15.58 20.14 0.58
N GLY A 110 16.69 20.64 0.05
CA GLY A 110 17.75 19.83 -0.52
C GLY A 110 17.37 19.15 -1.84
N SER A 111 18.12 18.12 -2.20
CA SER A 111 17.86 17.30 -3.39
C SER A 111 16.79 16.26 -3.12
N PRO A 112 16.04 15.81 -4.16
CA PRO A 112 15.18 14.65 -4.05
C PRO A 112 15.96 13.42 -3.60
N ALA A 113 15.25 12.44 -3.04
CA ALA A 113 15.83 11.16 -2.65
C ALA A 113 16.44 10.43 -3.87
N SER A 114 17.64 9.90 -3.68
CA SER A 114 18.27 8.99 -4.64
C SER A 114 17.54 7.63 -4.62
N TRP A 115 17.52 6.94 -5.76
CA TRP A 115 16.99 5.58 -5.85
C TRP A 115 18.10 4.56 -5.58
N ASP A 116 17.84 3.64 -4.68
CA ASP A 116 18.72 2.50 -4.43
C ASP A 116 18.26 1.30 -5.26
N HIS A 117 19.09 0.91 -6.21
CA HIS A 117 18.82 -0.17 -7.16
C HIS A 117 19.34 -1.55 -6.69
N ALA A 118 19.65 -1.73 -5.40
CA ALA A 118 20.15 -3.00 -4.86
C ALA A 118 19.16 -4.16 -5.07
N ALA A 119 17.87 -3.88 -5.08
CA ALA A 119 16.82 -4.87 -5.36
C ALA A 119 16.07 -4.57 -6.66
N PRO A 120 15.68 -5.60 -7.44
CA PRO A 120 14.88 -5.41 -8.66
C PRO A 120 13.46 -4.96 -8.33
N ALA A 121 12.94 -4.01 -9.10
CA ALA A 121 11.56 -3.55 -8.96
C ALA A 121 10.56 -4.65 -9.39
N ARG A 122 9.65 -5.00 -8.50
CA ARG A 122 8.55 -5.96 -8.73
C ARG A 122 7.21 -5.25 -8.61
N THR A 123 6.17 -5.80 -9.24
CA THR A 123 4.81 -5.32 -9.06
C THR A 123 4.27 -5.82 -7.73
N VAL A 124 3.80 -4.90 -6.90
CA VAL A 124 3.14 -5.17 -5.62
C VAL A 124 1.68 -4.80 -5.74
N VAL A 125 0.79 -5.77 -5.57
CA VAL A 125 -0.66 -5.56 -5.58
C VAL A 125 -1.13 -5.38 -4.14
N LEU A 126 -1.87 -4.30 -3.90
CA LEU A 126 -2.46 -3.96 -2.61
C LEU A 126 -3.96 -4.15 -2.66
N ALA A 127 -4.48 -5.12 -1.94
CA ALA A 127 -5.90 -5.19 -1.61
C ALA A 127 -6.31 -3.98 -0.74
N PRO A 128 -7.61 -3.65 -0.62
CA PRO A 128 -8.10 -2.67 0.33
C PRO A 128 -7.56 -2.92 1.75
N GLY A 129 -6.99 -1.91 2.39
CA GLY A 129 -6.37 -2.00 3.72
C GLY A 129 -4.98 -2.65 3.75
N ALA A 130 -4.49 -3.23 2.66
CA ALA A 130 -3.15 -3.80 2.61
C ALA A 130 -2.08 -2.71 2.56
N THR A 131 -0.89 -3.04 3.09
CA THR A 131 0.27 -2.14 3.15
C THR A 131 1.42 -2.69 2.32
N ALA A 132 2.13 -1.79 1.65
CA ALA A 132 3.46 -2.00 1.09
C ALA A 132 4.42 -1.00 1.73
N HIS A 133 5.72 -1.21 1.53
CA HIS A 133 6.73 -0.30 2.06
C HIS A 133 7.87 -0.07 1.08
N SER A 134 8.60 1.00 1.33
CA SER A 134 9.95 1.25 0.84
C SER A 134 10.83 1.56 2.05
N ILE A 135 12.12 1.34 1.97
CA ILE A 135 13.04 1.82 2.99
C ILE A 135 13.49 3.23 2.61
N LEU A 136 13.24 4.17 3.51
CA LEU A 136 13.75 5.55 3.42
C LEU A 136 15.06 5.62 4.18
N ARG A 137 16.16 5.88 3.50
CA ARG A 137 17.45 6.21 4.10
C ARG A 137 17.54 7.71 4.35
N TRP A 138 17.91 8.11 5.53
CA TRP A 138 18.29 9.46 5.88
C TRP A 138 19.75 9.48 6.30
N SER A 139 20.59 10.28 5.63
CA SER A 139 22.02 10.38 5.92
C SER A 139 22.31 11.57 6.83
N ASP A 140 22.52 11.31 8.11
CA ASP A 140 22.94 12.31 9.08
C ASP A 140 24.34 12.84 8.75
N ALA A 141 25.24 11.95 8.34
CA ALA A 141 26.60 12.34 7.92
C ALA A 141 26.56 13.34 6.75
N THR A 142 25.72 13.12 5.73
CA THR A 142 25.59 14.05 4.60
C THR A 142 25.06 15.41 5.07
N VAL A 143 24.03 15.42 5.92
CA VAL A 143 23.47 16.66 6.47
C VAL A 143 24.49 17.42 7.34
N ALA A 144 25.28 16.70 8.12
CA ALA A 144 26.25 17.31 9.05
C ALA A 144 27.53 17.81 8.38
N THR A 145 28.00 17.16 7.32
CA THR A 145 29.39 17.38 6.81
C THR A 145 29.47 17.80 5.35
N SER A 146 28.39 17.72 4.56
CA SER A 146 28.45 18.07 3.13
C SER A 146 28.62 19.57 2.92
N PRO A 147 29.61 20.01 2.15
CA PRO A 147 29.71 21.39 1.73
C PRO A 147 28.43 21.82 0.99
N GLY A 148 27.88 22.96 1.36
CA GLY A 148 26.62 23.47 0.76
C GLY A 148 25.34 22.90 1.34
N CYS A 149 25.38 21.88 2.22
CA CYS A 149 24.25 21.54 3.05
C CYS A 149 24.20 22.50 4.25
N HIS A 150 23.27 23.44 4.26
CA HIS A 150 23.01 24.29 5.43
C HIS A 150 21.86 23.61 6.19
N PRO A 151 22.13 22.89 7.31
CA PRO A 151 21.13 22.11 8.01
C PRO A 151 20.00 22.98 8.56
N VAL A 152 18.77 22.59 8.30
CA VAL A 152 17.56 23.19 8.88
C VAL A 152 16.85 22.16 9.75
N SER A 153 16.41 22.59 10.94
CA SER A 153 15.77 21.75 11.97
C SER A 153 14.30 22.13 12.15
N SER A 154 13.61 22.51 11.10
CA SER A 154 12.17 22.79 11.19
C SER A 154 11.37 21.52 11.04
N PRO A 155 10.21 21.41 11.74
CA PRO A 155 9.26 20.35 11.39
C PRO A 155 8.86 20.51 9.94
N PHE A 156 9.11 19.49 9.16
CA PHE A 156 8.81 19.43 7.74
C PHE A 156 8.12 18.10 7.42
N GLU A 157 7.57 18.04 6.23
CA GLU A 157 6.95 16.85 5.69
C GLU A 157 7.77 16.29 4.55
N LEU A 158 7.55 15.02 4.27
CA LEU A 158 7.96 14.43 3.00
C LEU A 158 6.82 14.60 2.00
N ARG A 159 7.13 15.15 0.85
CA ARG A 159 6.30 15.09 -0.35
C ARG A 159 6.66 13.82 -1.10
N ILE A 160 5.68 12.92 -1.25
CA ILE A 160 5.88 11.56 -1.73
C ILE A 160 5.03 11.35 -2.99
N TYR A 161 5.66 10.99 -4.07
CA TYR A 161 5.00 10.56 -5.31
C TYR A 161 5.02 9.03 -5.34
N PRO A 162 3.88 8.34 -5.30
CA PRO A 162 3.84 6.90 -5.53
C PRO A 162 4.48 6.55 -6.88
N PRO A 163 5.06 5.35 -7.04
CA PRO A 163 5.72 4.97 -8.28
C PRO A 163 4.85 5.20 -9.52
N GLY A 164 5.40 5.91 -10.51
CA GLY A 164 4.70 6.25 -11.74
C GLY A 164 3.57 7.28 -11.61
N GLN A 165 3.46 7.97 -10.47
CA GLN A 165 2.44 8.99 -10.24
C GLN A 165 3.03 10.40 -10.22
N TYR A 166 2.21 11.39 -10.62
CA TYR A 166 2.57 12.82 -10.63
C TYR A 166 1.82 13.63 -9.57
N ARG A 167 0.91 13.01 -8.82
CA ARG A 167 0.27 13.59 -7.63
C ARG A 167 0.97 13.09 -6.38
N ALA A 168 1.23 13.99 -5.45
CA ALA A 168 1.88 13.66 -4.20
C ALA A 168 0.87 13.28 -3.10
N THR A 169 1.32 12.44 -2.19
CA THR A 169 0.84 12.32 -0.81
C THR A 169 1.92 12.82 0.13
N TYR A 170 1.61 12.98 1.41
CA TYR A 170 2.51 13.60 2.38
C TYR A 170 2.63 12.74 3.63
N ALA A 171 3.82 12.78 4.25
CA ALA A 171 4.08 12.11 5.51
C ALA A 171 4.92 13.01 6.43
N ALA A 172 4.56 13.07 7.71
CA ALA A 172 5.36 13.79 8.70
C ALA A 172 6.75 13.18 8.84
N PHE A 173 7.78 14.04 8.88
CA PHE A 173 9.18 13.64 9.04
C PHE A 173 9.98 14.78 9.66
N GLY A 174 10.31 14.66 10.96
CA GLY A 174 10.89 15.74 11.79
C GLY A 174 12.41 15.74 11.90
N LEU A 175 13.15 15.17 10.95
CA LEU A 175 14.61 15.13 10.97
C LEU A 175 15.24 16.32 10.20
N LYS A 176 16.52 16.57 10.44
CA LYS A 176 17.25 17.66 9.76
C LYS A 176 17.29 17.46 8.25
N ALA A 177 17.16 18.55 7.51
CA ALA A 177 17.26 18.59 6.05
C ALA A 177 18.32 19.62 5.61
N CYS A 178 18.80 19.52 4.38
CA CYS A 178 19.60 20.56 3.75
C CYS A 178 18.70 21.66 3.19
N SER A 179 19.02 22.95 3.41
CA SER A 179 18.21 24.06 2.88
C SER A 179 18.28 24.19 1.35
N HIS A 180 19.40 23.76 0.73
CA HIS A 180 19.66 23.90 -0.70
C HIS A 180 19.92 22.54 -1.35
N ALA A 181 19.71 22.47 -2.66
CA ALA A 181 20.07 21.30 -3.44
C ALA A 181 21.59 21.04 -3.39
N GLY A 182 21.95 19.77 -3.32
CA GLY A 182 23.32 19.29 -3.17
C GLY A 182 23.36 17.77 -3.19
N PRO A 183 24.32 17.12 -2.53
CA PRO A 183 24.33 15.67 -2.37
C PRO A 183 23.02 15.17 -1.77
N ALA A 184 22.48 14.07 -2.31
CA ALA A 184 21.24 13.50 -1.81
C ALA A 184 21.45 12.91 -0.41
N TYR A 185 20.83 13.51 0.59
CA TYR A 185 20.83 13.03 1.98
C TYR A 185 19.64 12.07 2.26
N LEU A 186 18.69 12.00 1.34
CA LEU A 186 17.63 11.00 1.33
C LEU A 186 17.89 9.96 0.25
N GLY A 187 17.52 8.72 0.53
CA GLY A 187 17.51 7.63 -0.43
C GLY A 187 16.26 6.78 -0.23
N VAL A 188 15.78 6.12 -1.27
CA VAL A 188 14.63 5.21 -1.20
C VAL A 188 14.92 3.93 -1.97
N GLU A 189 14.45 2.83 -1.43
CA GLU A 189 14.44 1.54 -2.10
C GLU A 189 13.18 1.32 -2.93
N THR A 190 13.16 0.25 -3.71
CA THR A 190 11.96 -0.17 -4.46
C THR A 190 10.84 -0.60 -3.51
N ILE A 191 9.58 -0.45 -3.95
CA ILE A 191 8.41 -0.90 -3.19
C ILE A 191 8.46 -2.42 -2.96
N GLN A 192 8.22 -2.83 -1.71
CA GLN A 192 8.14 -4.21 -1.26
C GLN A 192 6.75 -4.49 -0.63
N PRO A 193 6.25 -5.74 -0.70
CA PRO A 193 4.97 -6.09 -0.10
C PRO A 193 5.03 -6.13 1.43
N GLY A 194 3.90 -5.87 2.06
CA GLY A 194 3.72 -5.97 3.51
C GLY A 194 4.19 -4.74 4.28
N VAL A 195 4.02 -4.81 5.59
CA VAL A 195 4.52 -3.80 6.53
C VAL A 195 6.04 -3.91 6.62
N GLY A 196 6.74 -2.83 6.34
CA GLY A 196 8.20 -2.79 6.41
C GLY A 196 8.70 -2.71 7.84
N THR A 197 9.83 -3.38 8.08
CA THR A 197 10.67 -3.24 9.27
C THR A 197 12.12 -3.07 8.82
N VAL A 198 12.94 -2.40 9.60
CA VAL A 198 14.39 -2.27 9.33
C VAL A 198 15.24 -3.29 10.10
N ASN A 199 14.59 -4.19 10.81
CA ASN A 199 15.18 -5.35 11.47
C ASN A 199 14.71 -6.59 10.69
N GLY A 200 15.38 -6.88 9.59
CA GLY A 200 15.25 -8.12 8.85
C GLY A 200 16.28 -9.12 9.30
#